data_d222f74a2a87d72d95499fbb409ff189
#
_entry.id   d222f74a2a87d72d95499fbb409ff189
#
_cell.length_a   1.000
_cell.length_b   1.000
_cell.length_c   1.000
_cell.angle_alpha   90.00
_cell.angle_beta   90.00
_cell.angle_gamma   90.00
#
_symmetry.space_group_name_H-M   'P 1'
#
loop_
_entity.id
_entity.type
_entity.pdbx_description
1 polymer ?
#
loop_
_entity_poly.entity_id
_entity_poly.type
_entity_poly.pdbx_seq_one_letter_code
_entity_poly.pdbx_strand_id
1 'polypeptide(L)'
;SSFLEMLDILNEQLIHEGMDPVAVEKGCQSSGPVSFDHDCREGICGACSLYINGRAHGPDDEVTTCQLHMRKFHDGDTITIEPWRSKGFPVIKDLVVDRQAFDKILQAGGFISVGTGGVPDGNAILISHETAEESMDGAACIGCGACVATCKNGSAMLFVAARVSSLALLPQGKIEGAKRAKAMVAKMDELGFGACTNTRAC
;
A
#
# COMPACT_ATOMS: atom_id res chain seq x y z
N SER A 1 2.96 22.84 1.49
CA SER A 1 3.78 21.62 1.56
C SER A 1 2.90 20.40 1.76
N SER A 2 3.37 19.23 1.34
CA SER A 2 2.78 17.95 1.68
C SER A 2 3.22 17.52 3.08
N PHE A 3 2.53 16.53 3.64
CA PHE A 3 2.90 15.92 4.92
C PHE A 3 4.29 15.25 4.84
N LEU A 4 4.61 14.63 3.70
CA LEU A 4 5.92 14.03 3.48
C LEU A 4 7.04 15.08 3.48
N GLU A 5 6.83 16.22 2.83
CA GLU A 5 7.80 17.35 2.88
C GLU A 5 7.96 17.90 4.29
N MET A 6 6.90 17.92 5.09
CA MET A 6 7.00 18.32 6.50
C MET A 6 7.93 17.39 7.28
N LEU A 7 7.88 16.06 7.01
CA LEU A 7 8.80 15.09 7.62
C LEU A 7 10.26 15.30 7.17
N ASP A 8 10.48 15.65 5.89
CA ASP A 8 11.81 16.02 5.39
C ASP A 8 12.35 17.23 6.16
N ILE A 9 11.55 18.31 6.26
CA ILE A 9 11.93 19.55 6.96
C ILE A 9 12.20 19.29 8.45
N LEU A 10 11.37 18.47 9.09
CA LEU A 10 11.59 18.05 10.47
C LEU A 10 12.95 17.37 10.65
N ASN A 11 13.28 16.42 9.76
CA ASN A 11 14.57 15.75 9.80
C ASN A 11 15.75 16.69 9.53
N GLU A 12 15.61 17.63 8.61
CA GLU A 12 16.64 18.68 8.38
C GLU A 12 16.86 19.52 9.63
N GLN A 13 15.81 19.92 10.34
CA GLN A 13 15.91 20.66 11.60
C GLN A 13 16.59 19.83 12.68
N LEU A 14 16.19 18.56 12.87
CA LEU A 14 16.81 17.67 13.86
C LEU A 14 18.31 17.47 13.61
N ILE A 15 18.72 17.34 12.35
CA ILE A 15 20.12 17.22 11.96
C ILE A 15 20.88 18.53 12.26
N HIS A 16 20.30 19.68 11.87
CA HIS A 16 20.93 20.98 12.02
C HIS A 16 21.13 21.40 13.50
N GLU A 17 20.14 21.10 14.33
CA GLU A 17 20.17 21.42 15.76
C GLU A 17 20.98 20.42 16.58
N GLY A 18 21.46 19.32 15.95
CA GLY A 18 22.18 18.25 16.61
C GLY A 18 21.36 17.56 17.71
N MET A 19 20.05 17.72 17.66
CA MET A 19 19.13 17.08 18.58
C MET A 19 18.98 15.62 18.22
N ASP A 20 19.07 14.76 19.23
CA ASP A 20 18.46 13.44 19.13
C ASP A 20 16.97 13.65 18.85
N PRO A 21 16.36 12.89 17.92
CA PRO A 21 14.96 13.04 17.63
C PRO A 21 14.18 12.98 18.92
N VAL A 22 13.29 13.97 19.09
CA VAL A 22 12.43 14.11 20.27
C VAL A 22 11.99 12.73 20.72
N ALA A 23 12.31 12.38 21.95
CA ALA A 23 11.88 11.14 22.55
C ALA A 23 10.36 11.08 22.41
N VAL A 24 9.90 10.33 21.41
CA VAL A 24 8.51 9.98 21.29
C VAL A 24 8.18 9.23 22.56
N GLU A 25 7.28 9.78 23.35
CA GLU A 25 6.93 9.20 24.65
C GLU A 25 6.71 7.71 24.51
N LYS A 26 7.60 6.95 25.17
CA LYS A 26 7.55 5.51 25.38
C LYS A 26 7.63 4.61 24.14
N GLY A 27 8.83 4.32 23.70
CA GLY A 27 9.13 3.04 23.05
C GLY A 27 9.97 3.09 21.78
N CYS A 28 10.24 4.21 21.17
CA CYS A 28 11.15 4.31 20.03
C CYS A 28 12.42 5.05 20.48
N GLN A 29 13.49 4.30 20.71
CA GLN A 29 14.82 4.86 20.96
C GLN A 29 15.53 5.04 19.61
N SER A 30 15.17 6.04 18.83
CA SER A 30 15.98 6.41 17.68
C SER A 30 16.91 7.55 18.07
N SER A 31 18.20 7.31 18.00
CA SER A 31 19.25 8.32 18.16
C SER A 31 19.57 8.93 16.79
N GLY A 32 18.73 9.78 16.26
CA GLY A 32 18.94 10.40 14.95
C GLY A 32 17.63 10.81 14.26
N PRO A 33 17.65 11.28 13.00
CA PRO A 33 16.47 11.61 12.25
C PRO A 33 15.47 10.46 12.14
N VAL A 34 14.18 10.76 12.09
CA VAL A 34 13.10 9.77 11.98
C VAL A 34 13.17 9.07 10.62
N SER A 35 13.23 7.75 10.63
CA SER A 35 13.21 6.96 9.40
C SER A 35 11.79 6.78 8.89
N PHE A 36 11.55 7.09 7.61
CA PHE A 36 10.27 6.87 6.93
C PHE A 36 10.51 6.51 5.45
N ASP A 37 9.61 5.73 4.88
CA ASP A 37 9.70 5.33 3.48
C ASP A 37 9.03 6.34 2.55
N HIS A 38 9.65 6.57 1.41
CA HIS A 38 9.10 7.31 0.29
C HIS A 38 9.80 6.90 -1.01
N ASP A 39 9.14 7.18 -2.15
CA ASP A 39 9.72 6.95 -3.47
C ASP A 39 9.18 7.95 -4.49
N CYS A 40 8.03 7.68 -5.13
CA CYS A 40 7.51 8.47 -6.25
C CYS A 40 7.18 9.93 -5.92
N ARG A 41 6.76 10.24 -4.71
CA ARG A 41 6.21 11.54 -4.25
C ARG A 41 5.00 12.05 -5.05
N GLU A 42 4.35 11.16 -5.82
CA GLU A 42 3.22 11.44 -6.72
C GLU A 42 1.95 10.66 -6.38
N GLY A 43 1.94 9.93 -5.25
CA GLY A 43 0.77 9.19 -4.81
C GLY A 43 0.52 7.85 -5.52
N ILE A 44 1.51 7.28 -6.21
CA ILE A 44 1.32 6.09 -7.05
C ILE A 44 2.09 4.84 -6.61
N CYS A 45 3.11 4.97 -5.75
CA CYS A 45 3.93 3.81 -5.34
C CYS A 45 3.47 3.17 -4.02
N GLY A 46 2.72 3.89 -3.18
CA GLY A 46 2.24 3.41 -1.88
C GLY A 46 3.33 3.26 -0.81
N ALA A 47 4.58 3.71 -1.05
CA ALA A 47 5.67 3.55 -0.09
C ALA A 47 5.53 4.41 1.17
N CYS A 48 5.07 5.66 1.03
CA CYS A 48 4.96 6.64 2.12
C CYS A 48 3.70 6.47 2.99
N SER A 49 3.34 5.24 3.30
CA SER A 49 2.08 4.90 4.00
C SER A 49 2.24 4.92 5.51
N LEU A 50 1.45 5.74 6.20
CA LEU A 50 1.51 5.95 7.64
C LEU A 50 0.11 6.03 8.27
N TYR A 51 0.01 5.73 9.58
CA TYR A 51 -1.09 6.18 10.41
C TYR A 51 -0.83 7.62 10.86
N ILE A 52 -1.81 8.48 10.64
CA ILE A 52 -1.77 9.87 11.10
C ILE A 52 -3.04 10.11 11.91
N ASN A 53 -2.88 10.47 13.18
CA ASN A 53 -3.99 10.63 14.12
C ASN A 53 -4.93 9.41 14.21
N GLY A 54 -4.33 8.20 14.14
CA GLY A 54 -5.05 6.94 14.25
C GLY A 54 -5.83 6.50 13.00
N ARG A 55 -5.69 7.22 11.87
CA ARG A 55 -6.27 6.85 10.56
C ARG A 55 -5.17 6.52 9.56
N ALA A 56 -5.43 5.51 8.73
CA ALA A 56 -4.56 5.21 7.60
C ALA A 56 -4.52 6.43 6.66
N HIS A 57 -3.32 6.92 6.36
CA HIS A 57 -3.04 8.11 5.56
C HIS A 57 -3.55 9.46 6.11
N GLY A 58 -4.23 9.50 7.26
CA GLY A 58 -4.65 10.73 7.93
C GLY A 58 -6.08 11.17 7.64
N PRO A 59 -6.35 12.49 7.70
CA PRO A 59 -7.73 13.02 7.67
C PRO A 59 -8.44 12.89 6.32
N ASP A 60 -7.70 12.83 5.23
CA ASP A 60 -8.27 12.66 3.89
C ASP A 60 -8.35 11.17 3.52
N ASP A 61 -9.40 10.80 2.78
CA ASP A 61 -9.53 9.46 2.20
C ASP A 61 -8.81 9.38 0.85
N GLU A 62 -8.37 8.17 0.48
CA GLU A 62 -7.75 7.86 -0.83
C GLU A 62 -6.49 8.66 -1.18
N VAL A 63 -5.79 9.20 -0.17
CA VAL A 63 -4.52 9.90 -0.36
C VAL A 63 -3.39 9.20 0.39
N THR A 64 -2.18 9.33 -0.13
CA THR A 64 -0.96 8.91 0.57
C THR A 64 -0.31 10.09 1.27
N THR A 65 0.67 9.84 2.14
CA THR A 65 1.35 10.89 2.91
C THR A 65 1.99 11.96 2.03
N CYS A 66 2.49 11.61 0.84
CA CYS A 66 3.06 12.56 -0.10
C CYS A 66 2.00 13.45 -0.80
N GLN A 67 0.72 13.08 -0.75
CA GLN A 67 -0.39 13.85 -1.32
C GLN A 67 -1.27 14.50 -0.26
N LEU A 68 -1.11 14.13 1.01
CA LEU A 68 -1.76 14.82 2.13
C LEU A 68 -1.11 16.19 2.33
N HIS A 69 -1.90 17.25 2.29
CA HIS A 69 -1.40 18.59 2.45
C HIS A 69 -1.46 19.09 3.89
N MET A 70 -0.41 19.80 4.33
CA MET A 70 -0.33 20.38 5.69
C MET A 70 -1.43 21.38 6.00
N ARG A 71 -2.07 22.00 4.98
CA ARG A 71 -3.24 22.89 5.18
C ARG A 71 -4.47 22.18 5.78
N LYS A 72 -4.46 20.86 5.89
CA LYS A 72 -5.50 20.08 6.58
C LYS A 72 -5.35 20.07 8.11
N PHE A 73 -4.25 20.58 8.61
CA PHE A 73 -3.95 20.71 10.02
C PHE A 73 -3.91 22.21 10.39
N HIS A 74 -4.24 22.52 11.64
CA HIS A 74 -4.25 23.88 12.14
C HIS A 74 -3.02 24.17 12.98
N ASP A 75 -2.70 25.43 13.12
CA ASP A 75 -1.61 25.86 13.97
C ASP A 75 -1.91 25.49 15.44
N GLY A 76 -0.96 24.84 16.09
CA GLY A 76 -1.11 24.31 17.45
C GLY A 76 -1.68 22.88 17.54
N ASP A 77 -2.05 22.24 16.42
CA ASP A 77 -2.47 20.84 16.44
C ASP A 77 -1.34 19.91 16.89
N THR A 78 -1.71 18.92 17.68
CA THR A 78 -0.82 17.79 18.00
C THR A 78 -1.09 16.66 17.00
N ILE A 79 -0.08 16.26 16.26
CA ILE A 79 -0.18 15.22 15.23
C ILE A 79 0.55 13.97 15.71
N THR A 80 -0.16 12.86 15.80
CA THR A 80 0.41 11.54 16.12
C THR A 80 0.69 10.79 14.83
N ILE A 81 1.93 10.30 14.68
CA ILE A 81 2.37 9.57 13.48
C ILE A 81 2.85 8.19 13.92
N GLU A 82 2.39 7.15 13.24
CA GLU A 82 2.73 5.77 13.55
C GLU A 82 2.96 4.95 12.27
N PRO A 83 3.81 3.91 12.33
CA PRO A 83 3.92 2.94 11.24
C PRO A 83 2.63 2.09 11.17
N TRP A 84 2.48 1.28 10.11
CA TRP A 84 1.37 0.34 10.02
C TRP A 84 1.30 -0.60 11.23
N ARG A 85 0.14 -0.71 11.85
CA ARG A 85 -0.15 -1.57 13.02
C ARG A 85 -0.58 -2.97 12.60
N SER A 86 0.20 -3.66 11.81
CA SER A 86 -0.14 -5.01 11.38
C SER A 86 1.01 -5.98 11.63
N LYS A 87 0.69 -7.18 12.10
CA LYS A 87 1.69 -8.26 12.22
C LYS A 87 2.30 -8.62 10.88
N GLY A 88 1.58 -8.40 9.79
CA GLY A 88 2.05 -8.67 8.43
C GLY A 88 3.04 -7.64 7.91
N PHE A 89 3.16 -6.50 8.59
CA PHE A 89 4.11 -5.43 8.31
C PHE A 89 4.94 -5.15 9.57
N PRO A 90 5.88 -6.03 9.94
CA PRO A 90 6.73 -5.81 11.11
C PRO A 90 7.54 -4.53 10.95
N VAL A 91 7.66 -3.78 12.04
CA VAL A 91 8.44 -2.53 12.05
C VAL A 91 9.93 -2.87 11.96
N ILE A 92 10.61 -2.24 11.01
CA ILE A 92 12.06 -2.31 10.84
C ILE A 92 12.72 -1.26 11.72
N LYS A 93 12.30 -0.01 11.57
CA LYS A 93 12.80 1.15 12.32
C LYS A 93 11.83 2.32 12.21
N ASP A 94 11.55 2.99 13.31
CA ASP A 94 10.68 4.17 13.38
C ASP A 94 9.35 3.99 12.64
N LEU A 95 9.17 4.64 11.49
CA LEU A 95 7.97 4.57 10.65
C LEU A 95 8.08 3.56 9.50
N VAL A 96 9.23 2.90 9.35
CA VAL A 96 9.51 1.95 8.28
C VAL A 96 9.06 0.54 8.66
N VAL A 97 8.32 -0.11 7.80
CA VAL A 97 7.83 -1.49 7.98
C VAL A 97 8.29 -2.41 6.86
N ASP A 98 8.45 -3.70 7.16
CA ASP A 98 8.72 -4.73 6.14
C ASP A 98 7.44 -5.03 5.34
N ARG A 99 7.50 -4.80 4.04
CA ARG A 99 6.39 -5.02 3.09
C ARG A 99 6.61 -6.18 2.13
N GLN A 100 7.68 -6.95 2.30
CA GLN A 100 8.02 -8.08 1.41
C GLN A 100 6.89 -9.11 1.29
N ALA A 101 5.99 -9.21 2.27
CA ALA A 101 4.84 -10.10 2.18
C ALA A 101 3.94 -9.79 0.98
N PHE A 102 3.75 -8.51 0.64
CA PHE A 102 3.00 -8.11 -0.57
C PHE A 102 3.74 -8.50 -1.85
N ASP A 103 5.05 -8.31 -1.89
CA ASP A 103 5.87 -8.70 -3.04
C ASP A 103 5.80 -10.21 -3.29
N LYS A 104 5.84 -11.02 -2.23
CA LYS A 104 5.70 -12.47 -2.32
C LYS A 104 4.32 -12.90 -2.87
N ILE A 105 3.25 -12.17 -2.52
CA ILE A 105 1.92 -12.41 -3.08
C ILE A 105 1.90 -12.06 -4.57
N LEU A 106 2.45 -10.92 -4.97
CA LEU A 106 2.54 -10.51 -6.39
C LEU A 106 3.39 -11.50 -7.19
N GLN A 107 4.53 -11.94 -6.68
CA GLN A 107 5.40 -12.92 -7.33
C GLN A 107 4.69 -14.27 -7.54
N ALA A 108 3.73 -14.64 -6.70
CA ALA A 108 2.99 -15.88 -6.83
C ALA A 108 2.05 -15.90 -8.03
N GLY A 109 1.54 -14.75 -8.50
CA GLY A 109 0.59 -14.73 -9.62
C GLY A 109 0.11 -13.34 -10.04
N GLY A 110 0.65 -12.25 -9.50
CA GLY A 110 0.21 -10.88 -9.79
C GLY A 110 0.71 -10.33 -11.13
N PHE A 111 0.97 -11.17 -12.12
CA PHE A 111 1.52 -10.81 -13.42
C PHE A 111 0.94 -11.71 -14.54
N ILE A 112 1.13 -11.30 -15.79
CA ILE A 112 0.84 -12.11 -16.97
C ILE A 112 2.18 -12.64 -17.51
N SER A 113 2.30 -13.97 -17.69
CA SER A 113 3.50 -14.59 -18.24
C SER A 113 3.52 -14.54 -19.76
N VAL A 114 4.63 -14.94 -20.37
CA VAL A 114 4.76 -15.04 -21.84
C VAL A 114 3.91 -16.15 -22.45
N GLY A 115 3.52 -17.17 -21.67
CA GLY A 115 2.71 -18.29 -22.10
C GLY A 115 1.20 -18.01 -22.09
N THR A 116 0.77 -16.90 -22.70
CA THR A 116 -0.61 -16.40 -22.62
C THR A 116 -1.59 -16.95 -23.64
N GLY A 117 -1.15 -17.76 -24.58
CA GLY A 117 -1.95 -18.32 -25.68
C GLY A 117 -1.58 -17.71 -27.03
N GLY A 118 -2.45 -17.94 -28.04
CA GLY A 118 -2.24 -17.42 -29.39
C GLY A 118 -2.45 -15.92 -29.52
N VAL A 119 -1.86 -15.33 -30.54
CA VAL A 119 -2.06 -13.90 -30.87
C VAL A 119 -3.40 -13.76 -31.59
N PRO A 120 -4.32 -12.91 -31.12
CA PRO A 120 -5.59 -12.64 -31.80
C PRO A 120 -5.37 -11.81 -33.08
N ASP A 121 -6.40 -11.75 -33.96
CA ASP A 121 -6.42 -10.85 -35.10
C ASP A 121 -6.27 -9.40 -34.65
N GLY A 122 -5.46 -8.61 -35.36
CA GLY A 122 -5.19 -7.21 -35.03
C GLY A 122 -6.41 -6.28 -35.08
N ASN A 123 -7.47 -6.70 -35.79
CA ASN A 123 -8.75 -5.97 -35.86
C ASN A 123 -9.83 -6.51 -34.92
N ALA A 124 -9.54 -7.54 -34.13
CA ALA A 124 -10.51 -8.10 -33.20
C ALA A 124 -10.78 -7.14 -32.03
N ILE A 125 -12.04 -6.96 -31.69
CA ILE A 125 -12.46 -6.32 -30.41
C ILE A 125 -12.38 -7.40 -29.33
N LEU A 126 -11.36 -7.33 -28.49
CA LEU A 126 -11.03 -8.39 -27.55
C LEU A 126 -11.91 -8.36 -26.28
N ILE A 127 -12.23 -7.16 -25.80
CA ILE A 127 -13.10 -6.89 -24.65
C ILE A 127 -13.89 -5.60 -24.91
N SER A 128 -15.02 -5.40 -24.23
CA SER A 128 -15.77 -4.16 -24.30
C SER A 128 -15.05 -3.04 -23.54
N HIS A 129 -15.43 -1.79 -23.83
CA HIS A 129 -14.92 -0.61 -23.08
C HIS A 129 -15.22 -0.72 -21.59
N GLU A 130 -16.44 -1.11 -21.23
CA GLU A 130 -16.87 -1.28 -19.85
C GLU A 130 -16.00 -2.30 -19.10
N THR A 131 -15.68 -3.44 -19.73
CA THR A 131 -14.79 -4.45 -19.14
C THR A 131 -13.37 -3.91 -18.95
N ALA A 132 -12.89 -3.08 -19.89
CA ALA A 132 -11.59 -2.43 -19.76
C ALA A 132 -11.56 -1.44 -18.58
N GLU A 133 -12.60 -0.62 -18.41
CA GLU A 133 -12.74 0.30 -17.28
C GLU A 133 -12.76 -0.45 -15.93
N GLU A 134 -13.56 -1.50 -15.80
CA GLU A 134 -13.57 -2.35 -14.60
C GLU A 134 -12.19 -2.94 -14.28
N SER A 135 -11.42 -3.31 -15.32
CA SER A 135 -10.04 -3.78 -15.13
C SER A 135 -9.15 -2.67 -14.60
N MET A 136 -9.28 -1.44 -15.11
CA MET A 136 -8.52 -0.28 -14.67
C MET A 136 -8.88 0.13 -13.24
N ASP A 137 -10.13 0.04 -12.83
CA ASP A 137 -10.57 0.27 -11.44
C ASP A 137 -9.84 -0.69 -10.49
N GLY A 138 -9.76 -1.96 -10.83
CA GLY A 138 -8.96 -2.92 -10.07
C GLY A 138 -7.46 -2.61 -10.08
N ALA A 139 -6.94 -2.07 -11.19
CA ALA A 139 -5.53 -1.70 -11.33
C ALA A 139 -5.15 -0.43 -10.56
N ALA A 140 -6.12 0.39 -10.12
CA ALA A 140 -5.88 1.58 -9.31
C ALA A 140 -5.24 1.28 -7.93
N CYS A 141 -5.26 0.01 -7.50
CA CYS A 141 -4.59 -0.40 -6.27
C CYS A 141 -3.07 -0.21 -6.36
N ILE A 142 -2.53 0.71 -5.55
CA ILE A 142 -1.09 1.03 -5.47
C ILE A 142 -0.32 0.15 -4.46
N GLY A 143 -0.96 -0.84 -3.85
CA GLY A 143 -0.32 -1.72 -2.87
C GLY A 143 0.16 -1.02 -1.59
N CYS A 144 -0.48 0.07 -1.17
CA CYS A 144 -0.05 0.86 -0.02
C CYS A 144 -0.15 0.13 1.33
N GLY A 145 -0.98 -0.91 1.44
CA GLY A 145 -1.15 -1.69 2.67
C GLY A 145 -2.18 -1.14 3.65
N ALA A 146 -2.84 -0.02 3.35
CA ALA A 146 -3.86 0.58 4.22
C ALA A 146 -5.00 -0.39 4.55
N CYS A 147 -5.46 -1.17 3.58
CA CYS A 147 -6.50 -2.17 3.77
C CYS A 147 -6.13 -3.25 4.82
N VAL A 148 -4.87 -3.70 4.83
CA VAL A 148 -4.36 -4.65 5.83
C VAL A 148 -4.26 -3.98 7.19
N ALA A 149 -3.68 -2.79 7.23
CA ALA A 149 -3.45 -2.05 8.46
C ALA A 149 -4.75 -1.65 9.16
N THR A 150 -5.79 -1.28 8.41
CA THR A 150 -7.12 -0.91 8.93
C THR A 150 -7.95 -2.15 9.32
N CYS A 151 -7.71 -3.29 8.69
CA CYS A 151 -8.48 -4.51 8.92
C CYS A 151 -8.20 -5.09 10.30
N LYS A 152 -9.25 -5.35 11.10
CA LYS A 152 -9.12 -5.99 12.42
C LYS A 152 -8.46 -7.36 12.36
N ASN A 153 -8.59 -8.05 11.23
CA ASN A 153 -7.98 -9.36 10.99
C ASN A 153 -6.63 -9.27 10.26
N GLY A 154 -6.19 -8.08 9.84
CA GLY A 154 -4.99 -7.89 9.05
C GLY A 154 -5.04 -8.59 7.69
N SER A 155 -6.22 -8.70 7.05
CA SER A 155 -6.39 -9.42 5.79
C SER A 155 -5.96 -8.58 4.59
N ALA A 156 -5.23 -9.21 3.65
CA ALA A 156 -4.87 -8.63 2.36
C ALA A 156 -5.91 -8.91 1.26
N MET A 157 -7.13 -9.31 1.63
CA MET A 157 -8.15 -9.73 0.66
C MET A 157 -8.44 -8.66 -0.40
N LEU A 158 -8.54 -7.38 -0.01
CA LEU A 158 -8.80 -6.29 -0.96
C LEU A 158 -7.63 -6.12 -1.95
N PHE A 159 -6.40 -6.16 -1.47
CA PHE A 159 -5.19 -6.09 -2.29
C PHE A 159 -5.13 -7.24 -3.31
N VAL A 160 -5.37 -8.48 -2.86
CA VAL A 160 -5.36 -9.67 -3.74
C VAL A 160 -6.51 -9.60 -4.72
N ALA A 161 -7.73 -9.26 -4.27
CA ALA A 161 -8.91 -9.15 -5.11
C ALA A 161 -8.73 -8.11 -6.22
N ALA A 162 -8.18 -6.94 -5.91
CA ALA A 162 -7.90 -5.89 -6.89
C ALA A 162 -6.97 -6.40 -8.02
N ARG A 163 -5.89 -7.08 -7.67
CA ARG A 163 -4.95 -7.62 -8.66
C ARG A 163 -5.55 -8.79 -9.45
N VAL A 164 -6.26 -9.69 -8.79
CA VAL A 164 -6.92 -10.83 -9.45
C VAL A 164 -7.98 -10.34 -10.43
N SER A 165 -8.85 -9.41 -10.03
CA SER A 165 -9.91 -8.89 -10.90
C SER A 165 -9.35 -8.12 -12.08
N SER A 166 -8.42 -7.20 -11.86
CA SER A 166 -7.75 -6.46 -12.92
C SER A 166 -7.17 -7.38 -14.00
N LEU A 167 -6.36 -8.37 -13.61
CA LEU A 167 -5.74 -9.29 -14.57
C LEU A 167 -6.74 -10.28 -15.20
N ALA A 168 -7.82 -10.64 -14.52
CA ALA A 168 -8.84 -11.55 -15.06
C ALA A 168 -9.73 -10.90 -16.13
N LEU A 169 -9.95 -9.59 -16.04
CA LEU A 169 -10.77 -8.83 -16.99
C LEU A 169 -10.00 -8.46 -18.27
N LEU A 170 -8.67 -8.44 -18.23
CA LEU A 170 -7.86 -8.22 -19.42
C LEU A 170 -8.00 -9.35 -20.45
N PRO A 171 -7.85 -9.06 -21.75
CA PRO A 171 -7.92 -10.07 -22.80
C PRO A 171 -6.73 -11.04 -22.77
N GLN A 172 -5.57 -10.60 -22.27
CA GLN A 172 -4.34 -11.39 -22.18
C GLN A 172 -4.35 -12.32 -20.96
N GLY A 173 -3.67 -13.44 -21.06
CA GLY A 173 -3.39 -14.33 -19.93
C GLY A 173 -4.59 -15.07 -19.35
N LYS A 174 -5.72 -15.15 -20.07
CA LYS A 174 -6.92 -15.90 -19.61
C LYS A 174 -6.65 -17.38 -19.37
N ILE A 175 -5.76 -18.00 -20.14
CA ILE A 175 -5.39 -19.42 -20.01
C ILE A 175 -4.80 -19.73 -18.62
N GLU A 176 -4.02 -18.81 -18.06
CA GLU A 176 -3.38 -18.97 -16.76
C GLU A 176 -4.15 -18.28 -15.62
N GLY A 177 -5.25 -17.57 -15.90
CA GLY A 177 -5.97 -16.74 -14.95
C GLY A 177 -6.39 -17.47 -13.67
N ALA A 178 -6.98 -18.66 -13.80
CA ALA A 178 -7.40 -19.47 -12.66
C ALA A 178 -6.20 -19.97 -11.83
N LYS A 179 -5.09 -20.32 -12.48
CA LYS A 179 -3.85 -20.73 -11.79
C LYS A 179 -3.24 -19.59 -11.00
N ARG A 180 -3.17 -18.41 -11.62
CA ARG A 180 -2.68 -17.18 -10.95
C ARG A 180 -3.49 -16.83 -9.71
N ALA A 181 -4.83 -16.77 -9.84
CA ALA A 181 -5.72 -16.45 -8.74
C ALA A 181 -5.55 -17.43 -7.55
N LYS A 182 -5.52 -18.73 -7.83
CA LYS A 182 -5.28 -19.76 -6.80
C LYS A 182 -3.92 -19.61 -6.14
N ALA A 183 -2.87 -19.30 -6.90
CA ALA A 183 -1.52 -19.14 -6.37
C ALA A 183 -1.41 -17.90 -5.45
N MET A 184 -2.01 -16.78 -5.84
CA MET A 184 -2.04 -15.56 -5.02
C MET A 184 -2.83 -15.76 -3.72
N VAL A 185 -4.01 -16.39 -3.79
CA VAL A 185 -4.82 -16.69 -2.60
C VAL A 185 -4.08 -17.64 -1.67
N ALA A 186 -3.50 -18.72 -2.19
CA ALA A 186 -2.72 -19.66 -1.39
C ALA A 186 -1.51 -18.99 -0.71
N LYS A 187 -0.82 -18.08 -1.43
CA LYS A 187 0.29 -17.32 -0.86
C LYS A 187 -0.17 -16.33 0.21
N MET A 188 -1.31 -15.68 0.01
CA MET A 188 -1.94 -14.81 1.01
C MET A 188 -2.25 -15.60 2.30
N ASP A 189 -2.83 -16.80 2.18
CA ASP A 189 -3.15 -17.67 3.31
C ASP A 189 -1.88 -18.16 4.02
N GLU A 190 -0.87 -18.60 3.26
CA GLU A 190 0.44 -19.02 3.78
C GLU A 190 1.12 -17.94 4.62
N LEU A 191 1.02 -16.69 4.18
CA LEU A 191 1.61 -15.54 4.86
C LEU A 191 0.74 -15.01 6.02
N GLY A 192 -0.41 -15.62 6.30
CA GLY A 192 -1.29 -15.25 7.40
C GLY A 192 -2.20 -14.05 7.14
N PHE A 193 -2.38 -13.65 5.88
CA PHE A 193 -3.25 -12.54 5.47
C PHE A 193 -4.67 -12.95 5.02
N GLY A 194 -5.00 -14.25 5.04
CA GLY A 194 -6.25 -14.79 4.48
C GLY A 194 -7.49 -14.66 5.36
N ALA A 195 -7.39 -14.12 6.57
CA ALA A 195 -8.45 -14.14 7.59
C ALA A 195 -9.57 -13.10 7.36
N CYS A 196 -10.03 -12.91 6.13
CA CYS A 196 -11.13 -12.00 5.83
C CYS A 196 -12.46 -12.52 6.38
N THR A 197 -13.13 -11.71 7.22
CA THR A 197 -14.48 -11.96 7.75
C THR A 197 -15.52 -10.99 7.21
N ASN A 198 -15.21 -10.31 6.11
CA ASN A 198 -16.10 -9.36 5.44
C ASN A 198 -16.60 -8.23 6.34
N THR A 199 -15.74 -7.73 7.23
CA THR A 199 -16.06 -6.59 8.12
C THR A 199 -16.15 -5.26 7.37
N ARG A 200 -15.63 -5.20 6.14
CA ARG A 200 -15.64 -4.02 5.27
C ARG A 200 -15.00 -2.77 5.91
N ALA A 201 -13.97 -2.97 6.75
CA ALA A 201 -13.21 -1.86 7.34
C ALA A 201 -12.09 -1.34 6.39
N CYS A 202 -11.83 -2.09 5.34
CA CYS A 202 -10.91 -1.70 4.28
C CYS A 202 -11.63 -0.79 3.26
#